data_e0931fa1d6c2af1722559a126f7c5fd4
#
_entry.id   e0931fa1d6c2af1722559a126f7c5fd4
#
_cell.length_a   1.000
_cell.length_b   1.000
_cell.length_c   1.000
_cell.angle_alpha   90.00
_cell.angle_beta   90.00
_cell.angle_gamma   90.00
#
_symmetry.space_group_name_H-M   'P 1'
#
loop_
_entity.id
_entity.type
_entity.pdbx_description
1 polymer ?
#
loop_
_entity_poly.entity_id
_entity_poly.type
_entity_poly.pdbx_seq_one_letter_code
_entity_poly.pdbx_strand_id
1 'polypeptide(L)'
;MIEDNFPKLVDRVSIFCGDANERIREIISQIDWRFFRGLLFLDPCATEVNWSSLEIIAKSKSIDMWYLFPFSALNRMLTKDGNMNSTWAACIDRLLGDTNWRTEFYKEDPQLSLFDFGLEGSSNNRLVKDPNIEHIKEYIIGRLETIFPCVSKYPRIFRNKNNSPLFLFCFAISNDSDKARGLALKIADHILKPKTDLGRCSCENHNS
;
A
#
# COMPACT_ATOMS: atom_id res chain seq x y z
N MET A 1 -7.27 12.03 27.61
CA MET A 1 -8.14 11.15 26.78
C MET A 1 -7.79 9.66 26.90
N ILE A 2 -6.53 9.20 26.82
CA ILE A 2 -6.16 7.80 27.15
C ILE A 2 -6.28 7.59 28.66
N GLU A 3 -5.78 8.51 29.46
CA GLU A 3 -5.86 8.51 30.92
C GLU A 3 -7.31 8.39 31.43
N ASP A 4 -8.23 9.11 30.80
CA ASP A 4 -9.64 9.16 31.24
C ASP A 4 -10.42 7.89 30.82
N ASN A 5 -10.20 7.40 29.61
CA ASN A 5 -11.00 6.30 29.05
C ASN A 5 -10.34 4.92 29.24
N PHE A 6 -9.01 4.88 29.36
CA PHE A 6 -8.25 3.63 29.43
C PHE A 6 -7.10 3.70 30.46
N PRO A 7 -7.39 3.98 31.75
CA PRO A 7 -6.37 4.21 32.77
C PRO A 7 -5.39 3.02 32.93
N LYS A 8 -5.84 1.80 32.65
CA LYS A 8 -5.00 0.58 32.72
C LYS A 8 -3.99 0.45 31.57
N LEU A 9 -4.08 1.30 30.56
CA LEU A 9 -3.18 1.28 29.39
C LEU A 9 -2.14 2.40 29.39
N VAL A 10 -2.22 3.36 30.31
CA VAL A 10 -1.34 4.55 30.35
C VAL A 10 0.12 4.17 30.31
N ASP A 11 0.53 3.24 31.19
CA ASP A 11 1.93 2.78 31.26
C ASP A 11 2.36 1.86 30.11
N ARG A 12 1.41 1.53 29.20
CA ARG A 12 1.66 0.61 28.08
C ARG A 12 1.60 1.31 26.72
N VAL A 13 1.31 2.61 26.70
CA VAL A 13 1.17 3.41 25.48
C VAL A 13 2.21 4.52 25.50
N SER A 14 3.01 4.58 24.45
CA SER A 14 3.95 5.69 24.22
C SER A 14 3.52 6.46 22.98
N ILE A 15 3.45 7.78 23.11
CA ILE A 15 3.07 8.68 22.01
C ILE A 15 4.32 9.45 21.58
N PHE A 16 4.65 9.37 20.30
CA PHE A 16 5.79 10.09 19.71
C PHE A 16 5.27 11.10 18.69
N CYS A 17 5.82 12.31 18.72
CA CYS A 17 5.58 13.33 17.71
C CYS A 17 6.82 13.46 16.83
N GLY A 18 6.63 13.60 15.50
CA GLY A 18 7.71 13.79 14.55
C GLY A 18 7.47 13.10 13.22
N ASP A 19 8.48 13.11 12.35
CA ASP A 19 8.45 12.41 11.08
C ASP A 19 8.40 10.90 11.28
N ALA A 20 7.42 10.25 10.64
CA ALA A 20 7.20 8.81 10.80
C ALA A 20 8.39 7.96 10.32
N ASN A 21 9.11 8.41 9.28
CA ASN A 21 10.24 7.67 8.73
C ASN A 21 11.42 7.68 9.70
N GLU A 22 11.63 8.80 10.38
CA GLU A 22 12.66 8.92 11.42
C GLU A 22 12.28 8.08 12.64
N ARG A 23 11.04 8.17 13.11
CA ARG A 23 10.55 7.42 14.27
C ARG A 23 10.58 5.91 14.06
N ILE A 24 10.19 5.43 12.88
CA ILE A 24 10.30 4.01 12.53
C ILE A 24 11.77 3.56 12.65
N ARG A 25 12.70 4.33 12.10
CA ARG A 25 14.13 4.01 12.15
C ARG A 25 14.65 3.98 13.58
N GLU A 26 14.33 4.99 14.38
CA GLU A 26 14.74 5.09 15.79
C GLU A 26 14.19 3.92 16.61
N ILE A 27 12.88 3.66 16.56
CA ILE A 27 12.24 2.59 17.33
C ILE A 27 12.83 1.22 16.95
N ILE A 28 13.00 0.96 15.65
CA ILE A 28 13.57 -0.32 15.19
C ILE A 28 15.00 -0.48 15.65
N SER A 29 15.81 0.58 15.70
CA SER A 29 17.20 0.52 16.14
C SER A 29 17.37 0.32 17.65
N GLN A 30 16.37 0.70 18.45
CA GLN A 30 16.44 0.61 19.92
C GLN A 30 15.98 -0.73 20.48
N ILE A 31 15.30 -1.55 19.69
CA ILE A 31 14.72 -2.82 20.15
C ILE A 31 15.60 -3.99 19.70
N ASP A 32 15.91 -4.88 20.65
CA ASP A 32 16.58 -6.16 20.31
C ASP A 32 15.56 -7.17 19.78
N TRP A 33 15.41 -7.21 18.47
CA TRP A 33 14.43 -8.04 17.77
C TRP A 33 14.67 -9.57 17.92
N ARG A 34 15.73 -9.99 18.54
CA ARG A 34 15.92 -11.41 18.89
C ARG A 34 14.90 -11.87 19.93
N PHE A 35 14.48 -10.97 20.81
CA PHE A 35 13.56 -11.26 21.93
C PHE A 35 12.15 -10.73 21.72
N PHE A 36 11.93 -9.85 20.73
CA PHE A 36 10.65 -9.19 20.52
C PHE A 36 10.06 -9.50 19.14
N ARG A 37 8.76 -9.36 19.05
CA ARG A 37 7.99 -9.37 17.80
C ARG A 37 7.11 -8.15 17.79
N GLY A 38 6.96 -7.55 16.61
CA GLY A 38 6.14 -6.36 16.40
C GLY A 38 5.02 -6.59 15.40
N LEU A 39 3.94 -5.89 15.61
CA LEU A 39 2.90 -5.68 14.62
C LEU A 39 2.79 -4.18 14.37
N LEU A 40 3.03 -3.77 13.14
CA LEU A 40 2.93 -2.37 12.73
C LEU A 40 1.65 -2.16 11.94
N PHE A 41 0.89 -1.14 12.30
CA PHE A 41 -0.18 -0.60 11.48
C PHE A 41 0.27 0.74 10.92
N LEU A 42 0.41 0.82 9.60
CA LEU A 42 0.92 1.99 8.91
C LEU A 42 -0.19 2.67 8.11
N ASP A 43 -0.60 3.83 8.59
CA ASP A 43 -1.64 4.67 7.97
C ASP A 43 -1.06 6.06 7.68
N PRO A 44 -0.35 6.21 6.54
CA PRO A 44 0.31 7.47 6.22
C PRO A 44 -0.66 8.56 5.79
N CYS A 45 -0.34 9.80 6.11
CA CYS A 45 -0.94 10.95 5.47
C CYS A 45 -0.36 11.08 4.06
N ALA A 46 -1.17 10.80 3.03
CA ALA A 46 -0.76 10.80 1.63
C ALA A 46 0.48 9.91 1.36
N THR A 47 1.54 10.45 0.76
CA THR A 47 2.73 9.71 0.30
C THR A 47 3.95 9.92 1.20
N GLU A 48 3.74 10.19 2.48
CA GLU A 48 4.83 10.58 3.39
C GLU A 48 5.73 9.42 3.82
N VAL A 49 5.25 8.18 3.75
CA VAL A 49 6.08 7.02 4.07
C VAL A 49 6.97 6.66 2.89
N ASN A 50 8.26 6.65 3.14
CA ASN A 50 9.29 6.31 2.16
C ASN A 50 9.46 4.80 2.04
N TRP A 51 9.77 4.31 0.84
CA TRP A 51 10.09 2.90 0.61
C TRP A 51 11.22 2.40 1.52
N SER A 52 12.25 3.22 1.74
CA SER A 52 13.37 2.89 2.65
C SER A 52 12.93 2.56 4.07
N SER A 53 11.81 3.14 4.54
CA SER A 53 11.25 2.79 5.84
C SER A 53 10.63 1.39 5.83
N LEU A 54 9.98 1.00 4.73
CA LEU A 54 9.45 -0.36 4.55
C LEU A 54 10.59 -1.39 4.50
N GLU A 55 11.71 -1.05 3.84
CA GLU A 55 12.91 -1.90 3.83
C GLU A 55 13.49 -2.13 5.22
N ILE A 56 13.53 -1.08 6.05
CA ILE A 56 14.03 -1.19 7.44
C ILE A 56 13.10 -2.11 8.25
N ILE A 57 11.79 -1.99 8.09
CA ILE A 57 10.78 -2.85 8.72
C ILE A 57 11.00 -4.31 8.28
N ALA A 58 11.14 -4.56 6.99
CA ALA A 58 11.34 -5.90 6.43
C ALA A 58 12.65 -6.54 6.94
N LYS A 59 13.75 -5.76 6.99
CA LYS A 59 15.06 -6.20 7.47
C LYS A 59 15.06 -6.59 8.96
N SER A 60 14.10 -6.12 9.75
CA SER A 60 13.98 -6.52 11.16
C SER A 60 13.68 -8.01 11.33
N LYS A 61 13.05 -8.65 10.32
CA LYS A 61 12.58 -10.06 10.34
C LYS A 61 11.67 -10.41 11.52
N SER A 62 11.13 -9.40 12.17
CA SER A 62 10.40 -9.53 13.42
C SER A 62 9.16 -8.66 13.52
N ILE A 63 8.87 -7.85 12.49
CA ILE A 63 7.74 -6.95 12.45
C ILE A 63 6.84 -7.31 11.28
N ASP A 64 5.62 -7.75 11.56
CA ASP A 64 4.59 -7.91 10.55
C ASP A 64 3.85 -6.58 10.37
N MET A 65 3.46 -6.26 9.14
CA MET A 65 2.97 -4.93 8.80
C MET A 65 1.61 -4.98 8.12
N TRP A 66 0.65 -4.23 8.67
CA TRP A 66 -0.53 -3.77 7.97
C TRP A 66 -0.26 -2.41 7.36
N TYR A 67 -0.50 -2.25 6.08
CA TYR A 67 -0.22 -1.01 5.36
C TYR A 67 -1.42 -0.53 4.57
N LEU A 68 -1.89 0.66 4.88
CA LEU A 68 -2.85 1.41 4.08
C LEU A 68 -2.09 2.21 3.01
N PHE A 69 -1.75 1.53 1.90
CA PHE A 69 -1.06 2.18 0.80
C PHE A 69 -1.95 3.28 0.18
N PRO A 70 -1.45 4.51 0.01
CA PRO A 70 -2.25 5.67 -0.39
C PRO A 70 -2.54 5.69 -1.90
N PHE A 71 -3.39 4.75 -2.35
CA PHE A 71 -3.71 4.53 -3.77
C PHE A 71 -4.23 5.79 -4.45
N SER A 72 -5.13 6.55 -3.80
CA SER A 72 -5.70 7.76 -4.40
C SER A 72 -4.66 8.86 -4.59
N ALA A 73 -3.68 8.97 -3.69
CA ALA A 73 -2.60 9.95 -3.80
C ALA A 73 -1.68 9.61 -4.98
N LEU A 74 -1.25 8.34 -5.09
CA LEU A 74 -0.51 7.86 -6.25
C LEU A 74 -1.27 8.13 -7.55
N ASN A 75 -2.54 7.71 -7.61
CA ASN A 75 -3.36 7.82 -8.82
C ASN A 75 -3.57 9.27 -9.29
N ARG A 76 -3.60 10.24 -8.36
CA ARG A 76 -3.68 11.67 -8.70
C ARG A 76 -2.38 12.24 -9.27
N MET A 77 -1.23 11.74 -8.82
CA MET A 77 0.08 12.16 -9.35
C MET A 77 0.35 11.58 -10.73
N LEU A 78 -0.20 10.41 -11.04
CA LEU A 78 -0.10 9.80 -12.37
C LEU A 78 -0.98 10.57 -13.35
N THR A 79 -0.38 11.47 -14.13
CA THR A 79 -1.07 12.24 -15.19
C THR A 79 -1.51 11.34 -16.33
N LYS A 80 -2.48 11.78 -17.15
CA LYS A 80 -3.03 10.97 -18.24
C LYS A 80 -2.01 10.69 -19.36
N ASP A 81 -1.12 11.64 -19.59
CA ASP A 81 -0.16 11.68 -20.70
C ASP A 81 1.29 11.40 -20.28
N GLY A 82 1.52 11.03 -19.02
CA GLY A 82 2.86 10.84 -18.48
C GLY A 82 3.65 12.12 -18.24
N ASN A 83 3.12 13.27 -18.64
CA ASN A 83 3.78 14.55 -18.44
C ASN A 83 3.52 15.09 -17.04
N MET A 84 4.36 14.75 -16.10
CA MET A 84 4.27 15.19 -14.70
C MET A 84 5.49 16.02 -14.31
N ASN A 85 5.33 16.88 -13.32
CA ASN A 85 6.45 17.64 -12.79
C ASN A 85 7.46 16.75 -12.06
N SER A 86 8.71 17.19 -11.99
CA SER A 86 9.79 16.41 -11.36
C SER A 86 9.55 16.13 -9.87
N THR A 87 8.84 17.01 -9.17
CA THR A 87 8.50 16.82 -7.75
C THR A 87 7.55 15.62 -7.55
N TRP A 88 6.53 15.48 -8.40
CA TRP A 88 5.62 14.33 -8.35
C TRP A 88 6.33 13.04 -8.75
N ALA A 89 7.16 13.09 -9.79
CA ALA A 89 7.96 11.94 -10.21
C ALA A 89 8.88 11.46 -9.07
N ALA A 90 9.62 12.37 -8.42
CA ALA A 90 10.45 12.05 -7.27
C ALA A 90 9.65 11.54 -6.06
N CYS A 91 8.42 12.04 -5.87
CA CYS A 91 7.53 11.55 -4.83
C CYS A 91 7.11 10.10 -5.08
N ILE A 92 6.75 9.76 -6.32
CA ILE A 92 6.38 8.38 -6.70
C ILE A 92 7.60 7.46 -6.59
N ASP A 93 8.79 7.90 -7.03
CA ASP A 93 10.05 7.15 -6.89
C ASP A 93 10.31 6.80 -5.42
N ARG A 94 10.11 7.75 -4.52
CA ARG A 94 10.30 7.58 -3.08
C ARG A 94 9.24 6.67 -2.46
N LEU A 95 7.99 6.76 -2.93
CA LEU A 95 6.86 5.95 -2.45
C LEU A 95 7.00 4.49 -2.87
N LEU A 96 7.42 4.23 -4.12
CA LEU A 96 7.50 2.89 -4.71
C LEU A 96 8.90 2.28 -4.61
N GLY A 97 9.93 3.09 -4.31
CA GLY A 97 11.31 2.65 -4.16
C GLY A 97 11.99 2.26 -5.47
N ASP A 98 11.41 2.62 -6.61
CA ASP A 98 12.00 2.42 -7.93
C ASP A 98 11.47 3.42 -8.95
N THR A 99 11.93 3.28 -10.20
CA THR A 99 11.53 4.12 -11.33
C THR A 99 10.78 3.36 -12.42
N ASN A 100 10.58 2.05 -12.25
CA ASN A 100 9.98 1.16 -13.27
C ASN A 100 8.48 1.46 -13.48
N TRP A 101 7.82 2.07 -12.51
CA TRP A 101 6.43 2.50 -12.64
C TRP A 101 6.19 3.37 -13.88
N ARG A 102 7.24 4.04 -14.42
CA ARG A 102 7.13 4.87 -15.63
C ARG A 102 6.82 4.05 -16.88
N THR A 103 7.35 2.84 -16.95
CA THR A 103 7.09 1.92 -18.07
C THR A 103 5.88 1.03 -17.79
N GLU A 104 5.64 0.71 -16.52
CA GLU A 104 4.53 -0.15 -16.12
C GLU A 104 3.17 0.54 -16.17
N PHE A 105 3.10 1.83 -15.77
CA PHE A 105 1.84 2.55 -15.69
C PHE A 105 1.51 3.39 -16.92
N TYR A 106 2.40 3.38 -17.93
CA TYR A 106 2.19 4.10 -19.17
C TYR A 106 2.46 3.19 -20.36
N LYS A 107 1.63 3.35 -21.39
CA LYS A 107 1.76 2.65 -22.66
C LYS A 107 1.79 3.67 -23.80
N GLU A 108 2.37 3.31 -24.92
CA GLU A 108 2.28 4.11 -26.14
C GLU A 108 0.84 4.17 -26.61
N ASP A 109 0.40 5.35 -27.06
CA ASP A 109 -0.97 5.57 -27.54
C ASP A 109 -1.15 4.82 -28.87
N PRO A 110 -1.97 3.77 -28.94
CA PRO A 110 -2.14 2.99 -30.16
C PRO A 110 -2.85 3.78 -31.29
N GLN A 111 -3.49 4.91 -30.98
CA GLN A 111 -4.18 5.71 -31.99
C GLN A 111 -3.22 6.53 -32.86
N LEU A 112 -2.04 6.90 -32.34
CA LEU A 112 -1.05 7.65 -33.12
C LEU A 112 -0.30 6.77 -34.10
N SER A 113 -0.06 5.50 -33.81
CA SER A 113 0.61 4.58 -34.72
C SER A 113 -0.18 4.33 -36.02
N LEU A 114 -1.48 4.59 -36.05
CA LEU A 114 -2.33 4.40 -37.23
C LEU A 114 -2.31 5.62 -38.18
N PHE A 115 -2.02 6.82 -37.65
CA PHE A 115 -1.98 8.06 -38.45
C PHE A 115 -0.57 8.44 -38.93
N ASP A 116 0.46 7.87 -38.31
CA ASP A 116 1.89 8.18 -38.65
C ASP A 116 2.42 7.41 -39.88
N PHE A 117 1.59 6.66 -40.57
CA PHE A 117 1.97 5.90 -41.77
C PHE A 117 2.32 6.80 -42.98
N GLY A 118 2.44 8.10 -42.86
CA GLY A 118 2.61 9.02 -43.97
C GLY A 118 3.56 10.22 -43.83
N LEU A 119 4.12 10.47 -42.64
CA LEU A 119 5.00 11.62 -42.44
C LEU A 119 6.32 11.20 -41.78
N GLU A 120 7.36 11.08 -42.56
CA GLU A 120 8.74 10.92 -42.09
C GLU A 120 9.11 12.13 -41.22
N GLY A 121 9.27 11.93 -39.90
CA GLY A 121 9.98 12.91 -39.08
C GLY A 121 9.44 13.26 -37.72
N SER A 122 8.35 12.66 -37.23
CA SER A 122 7.83 13.02 -35.90
C SER A 122 7.30 11.80 -35.15
N SER A 123 8.18 10.98 -34.61
CA SER A 123 7.79 9.97 -33.63
C SER A 123 7.51 10.66 -32.28
N ASN A 124 6.38 11.37 -32.18
CA ASN A 124 5.84 11.79 -30.90
C ASN A 124 5.18 10.55 -30.27
N ASN A 125 6.00 9.69 -29.64
CA ASN A 125 5.50 8.61 -28.78
C ASN A 125 4.73 9.24 -27.62
N ARG A 126 3.42 9.47 -27.82
CA ARG A 126 2.55 9.94 -26.77
C ARG A 126 2.25 8.79 -25.82
N LEU A 127 2.61 8.96 -24.57
CA LEU A 127 2.30 8.02 -23.51
C LEU A 127 0.86 8.22 -23.05
N VAL A 128 0.17 7.12 -22.74
CA VAL A 128 -1.17 7.12 -22.14
C VAL A 128 -1.12 6.27 -20.88
N LYS A 129 -1.66 6.80 -19.79
CA LYS A 129 -1.77 6.10 -18.53
C LYS A 129 -2.63 4.85 -18.69
N ASP A 130 -2.14 3.70 -18.22
CA ASP A 130 -2.95 2.51 -18.07
C ASP A 130 -4.01 2.74 -16.97
N PRO A 131 -5.31 2.76 -17.29
CA PRO A 131 -6.37 3.00 -16.32
C PRO A 131 -6.64 1.78 -15.41
N ASN A 132 -5.93 0.67 -15.60
CA ASN A 132 -6.22 -0.59 -14.92
C ASN A 132 -5.78 -0.55 -13.44
N ILE A 133 -6.76 -0.40 -12.54
CA ILE A 133 -6.55 -0.40 -11.08
C ILE A 133 -5.93 -1.72 -10.62
N GLU A 134 -6.29 -2.85 -11.22
CA GLU A 134 -5.74 -4.16 -10.86
C GLU A 134 -4.25 -4.24 -11.19
N HIS A 135 -3.82 -3.69 -12.32
CA HIS A 135 -2.41 -3.63 -12.69
C HIS A 135 -1.58 -2.82 -11.67
N ILE A 136 -2.07 -1.63 -11.28
CA ILE A 136 -1.40 -0.83 -10.24
C ILE A 136 -1.35 -1.60 -8.91
N LYS A 137 -2.44 -2.29 -8.54
CA LYS A 137 -2.48 -3.13 -7.33
C LYS A 137 -1.44 -4.25 -7.39
N GLU A 138 -1.38 -4.99 -8.49
CA GLU A 138 -0.42 -6.08 -8.70
C GLU A 138 1.02 -5.58 -8.64
N TYR A 139 1.29 -4.44 -9.26
CA TYR A 139 2.60 -3.80 -9.17
C TYR A 139 2.99 -3.49 -7.72
N ILE A 140 2.10 -2.86 -6.93
CA ILE A 140 2.38 -2.53 -5.53
C ILE A 140 2.65 -3.79 -4.72
N ILE A 141 1.86 -4.85 -4.90
CA ILE A 141 2.08 -6.13 -4.21
C ILE A 141 3.42 -6.74 -4.63
N GLY A 142 3.72 -6.79 -5.92
CA GLY A 142 5.02 -7.25 -6.42
C GLY A 142 6.19 -6.47 -5.84
N ARG A 143 6.04 -5.13 -5.69
CA ARG A 143 7.06 -4.32 -5.00
C ARG A 143 7.26 -4.75 -3.55
N LEU A 144 6.18 -4.94 -2.78
CA LEU A 144 6.28 -5.41 -1.40
C LEU A 144 6.94 -6.80 -1.31
N GLU A 145 6.65 -7.71 -2.24
CA GLU A 145 7.26 -9.03 -2.31
C GLU A 145 8.78 -8.99 -2.59
N THR A 146 9.32 -7.88 -3.11
CA THR A 146 10.78 -7.73 -3.27
C THR A 146 11.53 -7.55 -1.96
N ILE A 147 10.85 -7.09 -0.90
CA ILE A 147 11.47 -6.79 0.39
C ILE A 147 10.94 -7.64 1.55
N PHE A 148 9.67 -8.08 1.48
CA PHE A 148 9.08 -8.97 2.48
C PHE A 148 9.05 -10.41 1.99
N PRO A 149 9.44 -11.39 2.81
CA PRO A 149 9.43 -12.80 2.42
C PRO A 149 8.02 -13.34 2.16
N CYS A 150 6.99 -12.65 2.61
CA CYS A 150 5.61 -13.03 2.36
C CYS A 150 4.65 -11.83 2.42
N VAL A 151 3.77 -11.72 1.41
CA VAL A 151 2.72 -10.70 1.32
C VAL A 151 1.39 -11.40 1.07
N SER A 152 0.30 -10.93 1.70
CA SER A 152 -1.04 -11.50 1.43
C SER A 152 -1.45 -11.23 -0.01
N LYS A 153 -1.97 -12.26 -0.67
CA LYS A 153 -2.46 -12.20 -2.06
C LYS A 153 -3.86 -11.59 -2.18
N TYR A 154 -4.47 -11.21 -1.06
CA TYR A 154 -5.83 -10.65 -1.01
C TYR A 154 -5.86 -9.21 -0.48
N PRO A 155 -5.07 -8.26 -1.07
CA PRO A 155 -5.14 -6.88 -0.65
C PRO A 155 -6.55 -6.33 -0.89
N ARG A 156 -7.05 -5.53 0.06
CA ARG A 156 -8.40 -4.98 -0.02
C ARG A 156 -8.36 -3.52 -0.45
N ILE A 157 -9.12 -3.18 -1.51
CA ILE A 157 -9.27 -1.79 -1.93
C ILE A 157 -10.39 -1.15 -1.11
N PHE A 158 -10.06 -0.13 -0.33
CA PHE A 158 -11.04 0.75 0.29
C PHE A 158 -11.46 1.84 -0.68
N ARG A 159 -12.76 2.05 -0.78
CA ARG A 159 -13.37 3.00 -1.72
C ARG A 159 -14.19 4.05 -0.97
N ASN A 160 -14.30 5.24 -1.56
CA ASN A 160 -15.20 6.27 -1.06
C ASN A 160 -16.65 5.99 -1.49
N LYS A 161 -17.57 6.90 -1.08
CA LYS A 161 -19.00 6.81 -1.44
C LYS A 161 -19.26 6.81 -2.96
N ASN A 162 -18.36 7.39 -3.74
CA ASN A 162 -18.43 7.44 -5.21
C ASN A 162 -17.71 6.24 -5.87
N ASN A 163 -17.45 5.17 -5.12
CA ASN A 163 -16.76 3.98 -5.58
C ASN A 163 -15.31 4.21 -6.08
N SER A 164 -14.71 5.37 -5.76
CA SER A 164 -13.33 5.67 -6.14
C SER A 164 -12.37 5.03 -5.14
N PRO A 165 -11.30 4.35 -5.60
CA PRO A 165 -10.32 3.73 -4.72
C PRO A 165 -9.53 4.80 -3.93
N LEU A 166 -9.46 4.62 -2.61
CA LEU A 166 -8.74 5.48 -1.68
C LEU A 166 -7.41 4.86 -1.25
N PHE A 167 -7.50 3.66 -0.70
CA PHE A 167 -6.37 2.93 -0.14
C PHE A 167 -6.35 1.50 -0.63
N LEU A 168 -5.15 0.96 -0.74
CA LEU A 168 -4.92 -0.47 -0.88
C LEU A 168 -4.42 -1.01 0.47
N PHE A 169 -5.24 -1.81 1.14
CA PHE A 169 -4.91 -2.39 2.43
C PHE A 169 -4.17 -3.70 2.22
N CYS A 170 -2.89 -3.71 2.58
CA CYS A 170 -1.97 -4.81 2.39
C CYS A 170 -1.54 -5.39 3.74
N PHE A 171 -1.14 -6.66 3.74
CA PHE A 171 -0.47 -7.29 4.87
C PHE A 171 0.84 -7.94 4.40
N ALA A 172 1.93 -7.62 5.08
CA ALA A 172 3.27 -8.12 4.78
C ALA A 172 3.92 -8.70 6.04
N ILE A 173 4.63 -9.79 5.89
CA ILE A 173 5.27 -10.55 6.97
C ILE A 173 6.77 -10.50 6.74
N SER A 174 7.51 -10.06 7.77
CA SER A 174 8.98 -10.01 7.72
C SER A 174 9.66 -11.27 8.22
N ASN A 175 8.94 -12.15 8.92
CA ASN A 175 9.48 -13.36 9.51
C ASN A 175 9.78 -14.43 8.46
N ASP A 176 10.99 -15.01 8.49
CA ASP A 176 11.45 -16.04 7.55
C ASP A 176 10.88 -17.45 7.86
N SER A 177 10.28 -17.67 9.04
CA SER A 177 9.75 -18.97 9.44
C SER A 177 8.47 -19.34 8.69
N ASP A 178 8.47 -20.44 7.94
CA ASP A 178 7.31 -20.92 7.20
C ASP A 178 6.07 -21.16 8.08
N LYS A 179 6.29 -21.70 9.28
CA LYS A 179 5.21 -21.95 10.24
C LYS A 179 4.56 -20.67 10.72
N ALA A 180 5.37 -19.64 11.05
CA ALA A 180 4.87 -18.34 11.48
C ALA A 180 4.13 -17.63 10.34
N ARG A 181 4.69 -17.66 9.12
CA ARG A 181 4.08 -17.09 7.92
C ARG A 181 2.71 -17.72 7.63
N GLY A 182 2.63 -19.05 7.67
CA GLY A 182 1.39 -19.77 7.40
C GLY A 182 0.26 -19.40 8.37
N LEU A 183 0.56 -19.20 9.65
CA LEU A 183 -0.44 -18.79 10.64
C LEU A 183 -0.86 -17.33 10.43
N ALA A 184 0.11 -16.43 10.28
CA ALA A 184 -0.15 -15.01 10.09
C ALA A 184 -0.96 -14.72 8.81
N LEU A 185 -0.63 -15.41 7.70
CA LEU A 185 -1.41 -15.32 6.46
C LEU A 185 -2.85 -15.78 6.61
N LYS A 186 -3.09 -16.90 7.32
CA LYS A 186 -4.46 -17.40 7.56
C LYS A 186 -5.31 -16.34 8.28
N ILE A 187 -4.75 -15.66 9.27
CA ILE A 187 -5.42 -14.61 10.01
C ILE A 187 -5.66 -13.40 9.11
N ALA A 188 -4.62 -12.96 8.40
CA ALA A 188 -4.70 -11.81 7.49
C ALA A 188 -5.70 -12.04 6.36
N ASP A 189 -5.68 -13.20 5.73
CA ASP A 189 -6.61 -13.55 4.66
C ASP A 189 -8.06 -13.58 5.14
N HIS A 190 -8.29 -14.04 6.39
CA HIS A 190 -9.62 -13.99 6.99
C HIS A 190 -10.13 -12.54 7.17
N ILE A 191 -9.24 -11.62 7.48
CA ILE A 191 -9.56 -10.18 7.62
C ILE A 191 -9.77 -9.52 6.26
N LEU A 192 -8.90 -9.85 5.29
CA LEU A 192 -8.85 -9.20 3.98
C LEU A 192 -9.91 -9.73 3.00
N LYS A 193 -10.25 -11.03 3.08
CA LYS A 193 -11.28 -11.60 2.20
C LYS A 193 -12.61 -10.89 2.40
N PRO A 194 -13.31 -10.51 1.32
CA PRO A 194 -14.66 -10.00 1.45
C PRO A 194 -15.51 -11.07 2.14
N LYS A 195 -16.20 -10.68 3.20
CA LYS A 195 -17.26 -11.53 3.76
C LYS A 195 -18.30 -11.65 2.66
N THR A 196 -18.41 -12.82 2.03
CA THR A 196 -19.61 -13.17 1.26
C THR A 196 -20.77 -12.99 2.23
N ASP A 197 -21.73 -12.14 1.85
CA ASP A 197 -22.92 -11.83 2.65
C ASP A 197 -23.51 -13.11 3.26
N LEU A 198 -23.18 -13.38 4.50
CA LEU A 198 -23.93 -14.31 5.33
C LEU A 198 -25.24 -13.58 5.66
N GLY A 199 -26.27 -13.86 4.85
CA GLY A 199 -27.66 -13.65 5.13
C GLY A 199 -28.02 -12.26 5.73
N ARG A 200 -28.65 -11.41 4.93
CA ARG A 200 -29.57 -10.41 5.47
C ARG A 200 -30.50 -11.13 6.42
N CYS A 201 -30.33 -10.94 7.73
CA CYS A 201 -31.41 -11.19 8.65
C CYS A 201 -32.56 -10.28 8.25
N SER A 202 -33.55 -10.85 7.59
CA SER A 202 -34.88 -10.27 7.43
C SER A 202 -35.48 -10.18 8.83
N CYS A 203 -35.37 -9.01 9.46
CA CYS A 203 -36.27 -8.65 10.55
C CYS A 203 -37.63 -8.38 9.90
N GLU A 204 -38.44 -9.40 9.80
CA GLU A 204 -39.86 -9.26 9.54
C GLU A 204 -40.50 -8.52 10.71
N ASN A 205 -41.00 -7.34 10.40
CA ASN A 205 -41.90 -6.60 11.27
C ASN A 205 -43.18 -7.41 11.49
N HIS A 206 -43.34 -7.97 12.68
CA HIS A 206 -44.66 -8.35 13.16
C HIS A 206 -45.30 -7.13 13.84
N ASN A 207 -46.08 -6.38 13.04
CA ASN A 207 -47.14 -5.55 13.57
C ASN A 207 -48.41 -6.43 13.60
N SER A 208 -48.92 -6.64 14.80
CA SER A 208 -50.33 -6.91 15.09
C SER A 208 -50.67 -6.21 16.38
#